data_a9b04dbeb5126c3d161eefce9248f982
#
_entry.id   a9b04dbeb5126c3d161eefce9248f982
#
_cell.length_a   1.000
_cell.length_b   1.000
_cell.length_c   1.000
_cell.angle_alpha   90.00
_cell.angle_beta   90.00
_cell.angle_gamma   90.00
#
_symmetry.space_group_name_H-M   'P 1'
#
loop_
_entity.id
_entity.type
_entity.pdbx_description
1 polymer ?
#
loop_
_entity_poly.entity_id
_entity_poly.type
_entity_poly.pdbx_seq_one_letter_code
_entity_poly.pdbx_strand_id
1 'polypeptide(L)'
;MSPKVQEGLLNFIKNRKSIKSLNIIWFGGEPLLYRDLLFDLSDKLLKYCNEQNVSYSCSMVTNLTLLQEDDIAKLKKCKIFNYQVTLDGPEIIHNKRRPEINEVNSFKKIVNNIKLLISNGLRVDLRVNIDKSNIDYVPELLRVINIEIGHHENLTLCPARVGNSNSSICKSAKSNCIENAEDWSEITIDFYRQCVKLGFSDNIGERLIPKSIIMSCSAEFSNYFAIDPNGYMYKCSLITGEQDKAFQNVCECTDLNVSSGNYLKWVVPSYITYDKCNECKLLPICMGGCRFSYCNTQEKNSECAMSESELNKYLTSFIKFKLI
;
A
#
# COMPACT_ATOMS: atom_id res chain seq x y z
N MET A 1 15.03 11.73 8.48
CA MET A 1 15.30 12.63 7.32
C MET A 1 15.91 13.91 7.85
N SER A 2 17.16 14.24 7.46
CA SER A 2 17.86 15.45 7.90
C SER A 2 17.30 16.72 7.22
N PRO A 3 17.58 17.94 7.77
CA PRO A 3 17.19 19.18 7.10
C PRO A 3 17.70 19.30 5.67
N LYS A 4 18.94 18.83 5.39
CA LYS A 4 19.53 18.79 4.05
C LYS A 4 18.68 17.96 3.08
N VAL A 5 18.18 16.79 3.53
CA VAL A 5 17.34 15.91 2.69
C VAL A 5 15.98 16.53 2.45
N GLN A 6 15.38 17.18 3.47
CA GLN A 6 14.11 17.90 3.32
C GLN A 6 14.23 19.03 2.29
N GLU A 7 15.30 19.82 2.36
CA GLU A 7 15.58 20.88 1.39
C GLU A 7 15.82 20.30 -0.02
N GLY A 8 16.62 19.23 -0.14
CA GLY A 8 16.84 18.52 -1.41
C GLY A 8 15.55 18.05 -2.04
N LEU A 9 14.64 17.45 -1.23
CA LEU A 9 13.32 17.02 -1.69
C LEU A 9 12.46 18.19 -2.19
N LEU A 10 12.41 19.29 -1.44
CA LEU A 10 11.68 20.50 -1.84
C LEU A 10 12.22 21.07 -3.14
N ASN A 11 13.55 21.16 -3.29
CA ASN A 11 14.21 21.64 -4.50
C ASN A 11 13.95 20.70 -5.69
N PHE A 12 14.01 19.39 -5.48
CA PHE A 12 13.65 18.41 -6.49
C PHE A 12 12.22 18.60 -7.01
N ILE A 13 11.24 18.82 -6.11
CA ILE A 13 9.85 19.05 -6.49
C ILE A 13 9.71 20.40 -7.21
N LYS A 14 10.33 21.49 -6.72
CA LYS A 14 10.29 22.82 -7.33
C LYS A 14 10.88 22.87 -8.73
N ASN A 15 11.91 22.07 -9.01
CA ASN A 15 12.54 22.00 -10.34
C ASN A 15 11.69 21.20 -11.36
N ARG A 16 10.65 20.49 -10.91
CA ARG A 16 9.72 19.77 -11.80
C ARG A 16 8.70 20.75 -12.43
N LYS A 17 9.15 21.45 -13.46
CA LYS A 17 8.28 22.37 -14.22
C LYS A 17 7.09 21.60 -14.79
N SER A 18 5.89 22.12 -14.65
CA SER A 18 4.65 21.56 -15.21
C SER A 18 4.00 20.43 -14.42
N ILE A 19 4.33 20.21 -13.15
CA ILE A 19 3.51 19.31 -12.33
C ILE A 19 2.13 19.94 -12.10
N LYS A 20 1.08 19.14 -12.29
CA LYS A 20 -0.31 19.55 -12.04
C LYS A 20 -0.86 19.02 -10.71
N SER A 21 -0.26 17.92 -10.25
CA SER A 21 -0.64 17.28 -8.98
C SER A 21 0.57 16.69 -8.27
N LEU A 22 0.56 16.77 -6.94
CA LEU A 22 1.52 16.14 -6.05
C LEU A 22 0.76 15.23 -5.08
N ASN A 23 1.04 13.94 -5.14
CA ASN A 23 0.51 12.97 -4.20
C ASN A 23 1.62 12.46 -3.28
N ILE A 24 1.46 12.62 -1.99
CA ILE A 24 2.42 12.18 -0.96
C ILE A 24 1.84 11.00 -0.20
N ILE A 25 2.65 9.97 -0.01
CA ILE A 25 2.33 8.83 0.86
C ILE A 25 3.37 8.79 1.97
N TRP A 26 2.96 9.14 3.17
CA TRP A 26 3.80 8.92 4.35
C TRP A 26 3.87 7.43 4.65
N PHE A 27 5.07 6.90 4.57
CA PHE A 27 5.36 5.47 4.68
C PHE A 27 6.70 5.25 5.41
N GLY A 28 7.01 4.02 5.76
CA GLY A 28 8.28 3.65 6.39
C GLY A 28 8.05 2.65 7.51
N GLY A 29 8.86 2.68 8.59
CA GLY A 29 8.61 1.87 9.79
C GLY A 29 7.30 2.33 10.47
N GLU A 30 7.31 3.54 11.02
CA GLU A 30 6.13 4.21 11.56
C GLU A 30 6.28 5.75 11.39
N PRO A 31 5.48 6.39 10.54
CA PRO A 31 5.59 7.82 10.26
C PRO A 31 5.37 8.70 11.51
N LEU A 32 4.47 8.30 12.41
CA LEU A 32 4.14 9.06 13.61
C LEU A 32 5.26 9.09 14.67
N LEU A 33 6.32 8.29 14.52
CA LEU A 33 7.55 8.45 15.31
C LEU A 33 8.23 9.80 15.08
N TYR A 34 8.07 10.36 13.89
CA TYR A 34 8.68 11.62 13.47
C TYR A 34 7.60 12.65 13.09
N ARG A 35 6.55 12.77 13.94
CA ARG A 35 5.37 13.61 13.68
C ARG A 35 5.69 15.07 13.40
N ASP A 36 6.67 15.65 14.10
CA ASP A 36 7.04 17.05 13.90
C ASP A 36 7.63 17.29 12.50
N LEU A 37 8.49 16.39 12.06
CA LEU A 37 9.02 16.40 10.69
C LEU A 37 7.91 16.19 9.67
N LEU A 38 7.00 15.24 9.91
CA LEU A 38 5.88 14.94 9.04
C LEU A 38 4.99 16.19 8.85
N PHE A 39 4.62 16.85 9.94
CA PHE A 39 3.78 18.04 9.89
C PHE A 39 4.49 19.23 9.24
N ASP A 40 5.75 19.51 9.61
CA ASP A 40 6.53 20.61 9.05
C ASP A 40 6.75 20.45 7.53
N LEU A 41 7.14 19.25 7.09
CA LEU A 41 7.38 18.99 5.67
C LEU A 41 6.06 18.98 4.88
N SER A 42 4.97 18.43 5.43
CA SER A 42 3.65 18.50 4.79
C SER A 42 3.16 19.93 4.63
N ASP A 43 3.36 20.79 5.62
CA ASP A 43 2.96 22.22 5.57
C ASP A 43 3.77 22.96 4.48
N LYS A 44 5.09 22.72 4.40
CA LYS A 44 5.95 23.28 3.34
C LYS A 44 5.53 22.85 1.94
N LEU A 45 5.21 21.56 1.76
CA LEU A 45 4.76 21.00 0.48
C LEU A 45 3.39 21.58 0.08
N LEU A 46 2.47 21.61 1.02
CA LEU A 46 1.13 22.17 0.81
C LEU A 46 1.18 23.66 0.45
N LYS A 47 2.01 24.44 1.15
CA LYS A 47 2.24 25.86 0.84
C LYS A 47 2.76 26.03 -0.59
N TYR A 48 3.80 25.29 -0.98
CA TYR A 48 4.32 25.30 -2.35
C TYR A 48 3.24 24.96 -3.37
N CYS A 49 2.46 23.91 -3.14
CA CYS A 49 1.41 23.50 -4.06
C CYS A 49 0.33 24.57 -4.22
N ASN A 50 -0.06 25.24 -3.12
CA ASN A 50 -1.03 26.34 -3.16
C ASN A 50 -0.49 27.55 -3.96
N GLU A 51 0.78 27.92 -3.74
CA GLU A 51 1.44 29.04 -4.44
C GLU A 51 1.60 28.78 -5.94
N GLN A 52 1.81 27.51 -6.34
CA GLN A 52 2.01 27.11 -7.74
C GLN A 52 0.74 26.58 -8.42
N ASN A 53 -0.41 26.63 -7.75
CA ASN A 53 -1.67 26.07 -8.23
C ASN A 53 -1.57 24.57 -8.61
N VAL A 54 -0.83 23.80 -7.82
CA VAL A 54 -0.66 22.34 -7.93
C VAL A 54 -1.67 21.66 -7.02
N SER A 55 -2.41 20.69 -7.55
CA SER A 55 -3.30 19.87 -6.72
C SER A 55 -2.47 19.03 -5.73
N TYR A 56 -2.83 19.07 -4.45
CA TYR A 56 -2.14 18.31 -3.40
C TYR A 56 -3.05 17.28 -2.78
N SER A 57 -2.56 16.04 -2.67
CA SER A 57 -3.20 14.95 -1.92
C SER A 57 -2.16 14.23 -1.06
N CYS A 58 -2.61 13.73 0.09
CA CYS A 58 -1.73 13.06 1.03
C CYS A 58 -2.43 11.89 1.72
N SER A 59 -1.70 10.82 1.92
CA SER A 59 -2.15 9.63 2.66
C SER A 59 -1.03 9.10 3.57
N MET A 60 -1.39 8.19 4.47
CA MET A 60 -0.45 7.63 5.43
C MET A 60 -0.63 6.12 5.55
N VAL A 61 0.48 5.38 5.57
CA VAL A 61 0.53 3.97 5.96
C VAL A 61 1.16 3.91 7.34
N THR A 62 0.40 3.46 8.33
CA THR A 62 0.79 3.52 9.75
C THR A 62 0.28 2.30 10.52
N ASN A 63 0.99 1.90 11.56
CA ASN A 63 0.49 0.94 12.54
C ASN A 63 -0.52 1.56 13.52
N LEU A 64 -0.65 2.88 13.48
CA LEU A 64 -1.60 3.71 14.22
C LEU A 64 -1.44 3.67 15.75
N THR A 65 -0.43 3.01 16.29
CA THR A 65 -0.26 2.89 17.75
C THR A 65 0.17 4.20 18.41
N LEU A 66 0.74 5.14 17.66
CA LEU A 66 1.24 6.41 18.14
C LEU A 66 0.30 7.60 17.93
N LEU A 67 -0.86 7.39 17.31
CA LEU A 67 -1.83 8.46 17.07
C LEU A 67 -2.32 9.03 18.42
N GLN A 68 -2.39 10.34 18.51
CA GLN A 68 -2.94 11.10 19.61
C GLN A 68 -4.13 11.95 19.14
N GLU A 69 -5.05 12.27 20.03
CA GLU A 69 -6.23 13.07 19.69
C GLU A 69 -5.85 14.43 19.13
N ASP A 70 -4.81 15.07 19.71
CA ASP A 70 -4.28 16.37 19.26
C ASP A 70 -3.67 16.33 17.86
N ASP A 71 -3.31 15.15 17.35
CA ASP A 71 -2.80 15.01 15.98
C ASP A 71 -3.90 15.24 14.92
N ILE A 72 -5.17 14.97 15.24
CA ILE A 72 -6.27 14.98 14.27
C ILE A 72 -6.40 16.33 13.56
N ALA A 73 -6.35 17.44 14.29
CA ALA A 73 -6.43 18.76 13.69
C ALA A 73 -5.25 19.05 12.75
N LYS A 74 -4.04 18.63 13.14
CA LYS A 74 -2.82 18.79 12.33
C LYS A 74 -2.86 17.92 11.08
N LEU A 75 -3.29 16.66 11.20
CA LEU A 75 -3.45 15.73 10.08
C LEU A 75 -4.43 16.29 9.03
N LYS A 76 -5.59 16.82 9.47
CA LYS A 76 -6.56 17.47 8.57
C LYS A 76 -5.97 18.71 7.90
N LYS A 77 -5.24 19.57 8.64
CA LYS A 77 -4.54 20.74 8.09
C LYS A 77 -3.55 20.34 7.00
N CYS A 78 -2.82 19.23 7.19
CA CYS A 78 -1.89 18.67 6.22
C CYS A 78 -2.58 17.89 5.08
N LYS A 79 -3.92 17.91 5.01
CA LYS A 79 -4.72 17.15 4.03
C LYS A 79 -4.44 15.64 4.01
N ILE A 80 -4.08 15.06 5.15
CA ILE A 80 -3.91 13.61 5.30
C ILE A 80 -5.26 13.02 5.68
N PHE A 81 -6.04 12.58 4.68
CA PHE A 81 -7.42 12.11 4.87
C PHE A 81 -7.57 10.60 4.74
N ASN A 82 -6.58 9.91 4.18
CA ASN A 82 -6.64 8.47 3.93
C ASN A 82 -5.51 7.75 4.68
N TYR A 83 -5.88 6.70 5.41
CA TYR A 83 -4.97 5.92 6.25
C TYR A 83 -5.05 4.46 5.88
N GLN A 84 -3.93 3.84 5.56
CA GLN A 84 -3.83 2.38 5.51
C GLN A 84 -3.33 1.90 6.88
N VAL A 85 -4.17 1.12 7.56
CA VAL A 85 -3.89 0.55 8.88
C VAL A 85 -3.92 -0.97 8.79
N THR A 86 -3.19 -1.68 9.63
CA THR A 86 -3.12 -3.14 9.57
C THR A 86 -3.58 -3.81 10.87
N LEU A 87 -4.46 -4.81 10.75
CA LEU A 87 -4.76 -5.79 11.78
C LEU A 87 -4.58 -7.20 11.21
N ASP A 88 -3.74 -8.02 11.83
CA ASP A 88 -3.36 -9.35 11.29
C ASP A 88 -4.11 -10.52 11.94
N GLY A 89 -5.11 -10.26 12.78
CA GLY A 89 -5.91 -11.25 13.50
C GLY A 89 -6.65 -10.66 14.70
N PRO A 90 -7.44 -11.44 15.44
CA PRO A 90 -7.97 -11.06 16.75
C PRO A 90 -6.86 -10.66 17.71
N GLU A 91 -7.22 -10.08 18.84
CA GLU A 91 -6.28 -9.47 19.82
C GLU A 91 -5.05 -10.34 20.10
N ILE A 92 -5.25 -11.59 20.49
CA ILE A 92 -4.14 -12.51 20.83
C ILE A 92 -3.22 -12.75 19.63
N ILE A 93 -3.79 -12.98 18.47
CA ILE A 93 -3.03 -13.28 17.24
C ILE A 93 -2.30 -12.03 16.77
N HIS A 94 -2.98 -10.87 16.73
CA HIS A 94 -2.37 -9.62 16.32
C HIS A 94 -1.20 -9.24 17.21
N ASN A 95 -1.38 -9.24 18.55
CA ASN A 95 -0.34 -8.84 19.50
C ASN A 95 0.87 -9.79 19.45
N LYS A 96 0.67 -11.08 19.18
CA LYS A 96 1.76 -12.04 18.96
C LYS A 96 2.54 -11.75 17.69
N ARG A 97 1.86 -11.35 16.61
CA ARG A 97 2.48 -11.07 15.29
C ARG A 97 3.14 -9.68 15.25
N ARG A 98 2.60 -8.74 16.01
CA ARG A 98 3.06 -7.33 16.08
C ARG A 98 3.23 -6.90 17.54
N PRO A 99 4.23 -7.47 18.24
CA PRO A 99 4.49 -7.09 19.64
C PRO A 99 4.96 -5.63 19.70
N GLU A 100 4.43 -4.87 20.66
CA GLU A 100 5.00 -3.58 21.04
C GLU A 100 6.16 -3.75 22.02
N ILE A 101 7.11 -2.80 21.97
CA ILE A 101 8.33 -2.83 22.81
C ILE A 101 8.02 -2.92 24.32
N ASN A 102 6.87 -2.37 24.74
CA ASN A 102 6.46 -2.29 26.16
C ASN A 102 5.31 -3.23 26.50
N GLU A 103 5.11 -4.32 25.77
CA GLU A 103 4.02 -5.31 25.97
C GLU A 103 2.61 -4.69 26.04
N VAL A 104 2.41 -3.49 25.50
CA VAL A 104 1.11 -2.82 25.46
C VAL A 104 0.24 -3.52 24.41
N ASN A 105 -1.04 -3.65 24.71
CA ASN A 105 -2.03 -4.22 23.82
C ASN A 105 -2.21 -3.34 22.57
N SER A 106 -1.43 -3.61 21.52
CA SER A 106 -1.47 -2.87 20.25
C SER A 106 -2.83 -2.96 19.57
N PHE A 107 -3.48 -4.12 19.64
CA PHE A 107 -4.79 -4.34 19.03
C PHE A 107 -5.85 -3.35 19.51
N LYS A 108 -6.07 -3.28 20.83
CA LYS A 108 -7.06 -2.35 21.42
C LYS A 108 -6.75 -0.90 21.11
N LYS A 109 -5.48 -0.54 21.17
CA LYS A 109 -5.03 0.83 20.85
C LYS A 109 -5.31 1.18 19.39
N ILE A 110 -5.00 0.28 18.46
CA ILE A 110 -5.29 0.47 17.03
C ILE A 110 -6.79 0.59 16.77
N VAL A 111 -7.60 -0.30 17.35
CA VAL A 111 -9.06 -0.27 17.22
C VAL A 111 -9.64 1.07 17.70
N ASN A 112 -9.20 1.55 18.88
CA ASN A 112 -9.65 2.85 19.41
C ASN A 112 -9.23 4.01 18.51
N ASN A 113 -8.02 3.97 17.98
CA ASN A 113 -7.51 4.99 17.08
C ASN A 113 -8.19 4.96 15.69
N ILE A 114 -8.60 3.78 15.20
CA ILE A 114 -9.46 3.69 14.02
C ILE A 114 -10.80 4.38 14.28
N LYS A 115 -11.45 4.11 15.42
CA LYS A 115 -12.70 4.78 15.81
C LYS A 115 -12.51 6.30 15.86
N LEU A 116 -11.39 6.78 16.41
CA LEU A 116 -11.05 8.20 16.47
C LEU A 116 -10.89 8.83 15.07
N LEU A 117 -10.19 8.17 14.13
CA LEU A 117 -10.07 8.64 12.75
C LEU A 117 -11.45 8.73 12.08
N ILE A 118 -12.23 7.67 12.13
CA ILE A 118 -13.53 7.55 11.46
C ILE A 118 -14.52 8.60 12.00
N SER A 119 -14.61 8.77 13.33
CA SER A 119 -15.49 9.76 13.96
C SER A 119 -15.13 11.21 13.60
N ASN A 120 -13.90 11.42 13.15
CA ASN A 120 -13.41 12.69 12.62
C ASN A 120 -13.54 12.85 11.11
N GLY A 121 -14.22 11.91 10.41
CA GLY A 121 -14.43 11.93 8.96
C GLY A 121 -13.19 11.56 8.14
N LEU A 122 -12.21 10.89 8.77
CA LEU A 122 -11.00 10.41 8.12
C LEU A 122 -11.20 8.96 7.65
N ARG A 123 -10.69 8.65 6.46
CA ARG A 123 -10.89 7.35 5.82
C ARG A 123 -9.82 6.35 6.23
N VAL A 124 -10.24 5.14 6.57
CA VAL A 124 -9.37 4.03 6.94
C VAL A 124 -9.56 2.86 5.96
N ASP A 125 -8.48 2.51 5.29
CA ASP A 125 -8.34 1.25 4.57
C ASP A 125 -7.67 0.24 5.53
N LEU A 126 -8.49 -0.59 6.17
CA LEU A 126 -8.03 -1.59 7.12
C LEU A 126 -7.55 -2.83 6.37
N ARG A 127 -6.24 -3.00 6.35
CA ARG A 127 -5.54 -4.09 5.69
C ARG A 127 -5.42 -5.28 6.62
N VAL A 128 -5.81 -6.46 6.15
CA VAL A 128 -5.59 -7.74 6.83
C VAL A 128 -4.52 -8.50 6.06
N ASN A 129 -3.31 -8.60 6.60
CA ASN A 129 -2.26 -9.41 5.99
C ASN A 129 -2.50 -10.87 6.34
N ILE A 130 -2.72 -11.71 5.33
CA ILE A 130 -3.10 -13.11 5.48
C ILE A 130 -1.97 -14.01 5.00
N ASP A 131 -1.61 -14.97 5.84
CA ASP A 131 -0.71 -16.08 5.54
C ASP A 131 -1.22 -17.38 6.19
N LYS A 132 -0.51 -18.48 6.02
CA LYS A 132 -0.87 -19.80 6.56
C LYS A 132 -1.01 -19.83 8.09
N SER A 133 -0.37 -18.88 8.81
CA SER A 133 -0.37 -18.86 10.28
C SER A 133 -1.58 -18.13 10.89
N ASN A 134 -2.31 -17.33 10.10
CA ASN A 134 -3.43 -16.56 10.62
C ASN A 134 -4.74 -16.69 9.83
N ILE A 135 -4.74 -17.41 8.72
CA ILE A 135 -5.93 -17.56 7.86
C ILE A 135 -7.16 -18.06 8.63
N ASP A 136 -6.99 -19.03 9.52
CA ASP A 136 -8.10 -19.61 10.29
C ASP A 136 -8.73 -18.63 11.31
N TYR A 137 -8.00 -17.57 11.65
CA TYR A 137 -8.46 -16.52 12.57
C TYR A 137 -9.11 -15.32 11.88
N VAL A 138 -9.08 -15.25 10.55
CA VAL A 138 -9.70 -14.16 9.79
C VAL A 138 -11.20 -14.02 10.05
N PRO A 139 -12.00 -15.11 10.09
CA PRO A 139 -13.42 -15.01 10.39
C PRO A 139 -13.73 -14.41 11.76
N GLU A 140 -12.91 -14.75 12.76
CA GLU A 140 -13.04 -14.17 14.11
C GLU A 140 -12.66 -12.68 14.09
N LEU A 141 -11.56 -12.32 13.43
CA LEU A 141 -11.16 -10.91 13.27
C LEU A 141 -12.28 -10.07 12.68
N LEU A 142 -12.91 -10.53 11.59
CA LEU A 142 -13.99 -9.80 10.93
C LEU A 142 -15.19 -9.60 11.86
N ARG A 143 -15.55 -10.61 12.68
CA ARG A 143 -16.60 -10.47 13.71
C ARG A 143 -16.22 -9.44 14.77
N VAL A 144 -14.97 -9.48 15.24
CA VAL A 144 -14.47 -8.50 16.22
C VAL A 144 -14.50 -7.08 15.65
N ILE A 145 -14.06 -6.89 14.41
CA ILE A 145 -14.13 -5.57 13.74
C ILE A 145 -15.59 -5.10 13.65
N ASN A 146 -16.52 -6.00 13.31
CA ASN A 146 -17.93 -5.66 13.25
C ASN A 146 -18.53 -5.24 14.61
N ILE A 147 -18.15 -5.92 15.67
CA ILE A 147 -18.60 -5.60 17.04
C ILE A 147 -17.96 -4.29 17.54
N GLU A 148 -16.67 -4.12 17.34
CA GLU A 148 -15.91 -3.03 17.91
C GLU A 148 -16.04 -1.72 17.14
N ILE A 149 -16.03 -1.78 15.80
CA ILE A 149 -16.03 -0.60 14.93
C ILE A 149 -17.37 -0.48 14.20
N GLY A 150 -17.93 -1.60 13.77
CA GLY A 150 -19.14 -1.64 12.97
C GLY A 150 -18.92 -1.25 11.51
N HIS A 151 -20.02 -1.18 10.78
CA HIS A 151 -20.06 -0.67 9.42
C HIS A 151 -19.97 0.86 9.41
N HIS A 152 -19.08 1.40 8.61
CA HIS A 152 -18.91 2.85 8.43
C HIS A 152 -18.45 3.17 7.00
N GLU A 153 -19.00 4.22 6.40
CA GLU A 153 -18.64 4.65 5.03
C GLU A 153 -17.14 4.98 4.84
N ASN A 154 -16.48 5.42 5.91
CA ASN A 154 -15.05 5.73 5.93
C ASN A 154 -14.16 4.53 6.30
N LEU A 155 -14.74 3.34 6.47
CA LEU A 155 -13.98 2.10 6.72
C LEU A 155 -14.05 1.17 5.52
N THR A 156 -12.89 0.76 5.05
CA THR A 156 -12.77 -0.23 3.99
C THR A 156 -11.92 -1.40 4.47
N LEU A 157 -12.39 -2.63 4.26
CA LEU A 157 -11.64 -3.85 4.59
C LEU A 157 -10.94 -4.39 3.33
N CYS A 158 -9.64 -4.70 3.45
CA CYS A 158 -8.82 -5.16 2.33
C CYS A 158 -7.98 -6.37 2.74
N PRO A 159 -8.21 -7.58 2.18
CA PRO A 159 -7.30 -8.69 2.38
C PRO A 159 -6.00 -8.43 1.61
N ALA A 160 -4.88 -8.83 2.18
CA ALA A 160 -3.58 -8.68 1.53
C ALA A 160 -2.75 -9.94 1.73
N ARG A 161 -2.32 -10.53 0.62
CA ARG A 161 -1.44 -11.70 0.61
C ARG A 161 -0.08 -11.34 1.18
N VAL A 162 0.39 -12.12 2.14
CA VAL A 162 1.80 -12.09 2.55
C VAL A 162 2.59 -12.87 1.49
N GLY A 163 3.31 -12.15 0.66
CA GLY A 163 4.11 -12.71 -0.42
C GLY A 163 5.53 -13.05 0.01
N ASN A 164 6.15 -13.97 -0.71
CA ASN A 164 7.56 -14.26 -0.61
C ASN A 164 8.36 -13.16 -1.33
N SER A 165 8.49 -11.98 -0.70
CA SER A 165 9.41 -10.98 -1.23
C SER A 165 10.83 -11.42 -0.90
N ASN A 166 11.66 -11.66 -1.91
CA ASN A 166 13.10 -11.91 -1.75
C ASN A 166 13.87 -10.65 -1.28
N SER A 167 13.17 -9.66 -0.71
CA SER A 167 13.83 -8.53 -0.08
C SER A 167 14.50 -8.99 1.20
N SER A 168 15.68 -8.46 1.49
CA SER A 168 16.46 -8.73 2.72
C SER A 168 15.65 -8.47 4.00
N ILE A 169 14.60 -7.66 3.90
CA ILE A 169 13.73 -7.21 5.01
C ILE A 169 12.70 -8.29 5.43
N CYS A 170 12.29 -9.20 4.53
CA CYS A 170 11.20 -10.16 4.77
C CYS A 170 11.64 -11.62 4.92
N LYS A 171 12.88 -11.90 5.30
CA LYS A 171 13.43 -13.27 5.37
C LYS A 171 12.71 -14.20 6.36
N SER A 172 12.02 -13.67 7.36
CA SER A 172 11.35 -14.47 8.40
C SER A 172 9.98 -15.06 8.02
N ALA A 173 9.38 -14.60 6.92
CA ALA A 173 8.02 -14.98 6.53
C ALA A 173 7.92 -16.13 5.49
N LYS A 174 9.04 -16.65 4.99
CA LYS A 174 9.06 -17.57 3.84
C LYS A 174 8.25 -18.84 4.03
N SER A 175 8.23 -19.42 5.24
CA SER A 175 7.53 -20.70 5.51
C SER A 175 6.01 -20.58 5.55
N ASN A 176 5.48 -19.38 5.78
CA ASN A 176 4.06 -19.16 5.99
C ASN A 176 3.36 -18.50 4.78
N CYS A 177 4.09 -18.17 3.72
CA CYS A 177 3.50 -17.55 2.54
C CYS A 177 2.45 -18.44 1.87
N ILE A 178 1.37 -17.84 1.39
CA ILE A 178 0.43 -18.47 0.48
C ILE A 178 1.03 -18.33 -0.93
N GLU A 179 1.60 -19.41 -1.45
CA GLU A 179 2.36 -19.35 -2.70
C GLU A 179 1.45 -19.44 -3.93
N ASN A 180 0.38 -20.26 -3.84
CA ASN A 180 -0.52 -20.49 -4.97
C ASN A 180 -1.49 -19.32 -5.15
N ALA A 181 -1.58 -18.81 -6.37
CA ALA A 181 -2.50 -17.74 -6.74
C ALA A 181 -3.97 -18.18 -6.68
N GLU A 182 -4.25 -19.47 -7.00
CA GLU A 182 -5.61 -20.03 -6.91
C GLU A 182 -6.10 -20.11 -5.48
N ASP A 183 -5.25 -20.52 -4.54
CA ASP A 183 -5.57 -20.53 -3.10
C ASP A 183 -5.87 -19.11 -2.63
N TRP A 184 -5.09 -18.15 -3.10
CA TRP A 184 -5.31 -16.73 -2.75
C TRP A 184 -6.65 -16.20 -3.28
N SER A 185 -7.07 -16.61 -4.47
CA SER A 185 -8.36 -16.18 -5.02
C SER A 185 -9.53 -16.70 -4.17
N GLU A 186 -9.46 -17.94 -3.70
CA GLU A 186 -10.48 -18.53 -2.82
C GLU A 186 -10.55 -17.83 -1.47
N ILE A 187 -9.38 -17.55 -0.87
CA ILE A 187 -9.28 -16.80 0.39
C ILE A 187 -9.88 -15.40 0.23
N THR A 188 -9.59 -14.70 -0.86
CA THR A 188 -10.11 -13.37 -1.14
C THR A 188 -11.63 -13.40 -1.30
N ILE A 189 -12.17 -14.36 -2.04
CA ILE A 189 -13.61 -14.54 -2.22
C ILE A 189 -14.29 -14.82 -0.88
N ASP A 190 -13.73 -15.72 -0.08
CA ASP A 190 -14.30 -16.06 1.23
C ASP A 190 -14.24 -14.87 2.20
N PHE A 191 -13.16 -14.12 2.21
CA PHE A 191 -13.03 -12.88 2.98
C PHE A 191 -14.18 -11.92 2.66
N TYR A 192 -14.42 -11.63 1.39
CA TYR A 192 -15.50 -10.71 1.00
C TYR A 192 -16.89 -11.28 1.23
N ARG A 193 -17.07 -12.60 1.08
CA ARG A 193 -18.32 -13.28 1.44
C ARG A 193 -18.65 -13.09 2.93
N GLN A 194 -17.66 -13.22 3.80
CA GLN A 194 -17.83 -13.00 5.23
C GLN A 194 -18.13 -11.53 5.54
N CYS A 195 -17.45 -10.58 4.88
CA CYS A 195 -17.75 -9.16 5.01
C CYS A 195 -19.21 -8.85 4.67
N VAL A 196 -19.73 -9.40 3.56
CA VAL A 196 -21.15 -9.22 3.17
C VAL A 196 -22.10 -9.82 4.22
N LYS A 197 -21.83 -11.03 4.71
CA LYS A 197 -22.64 -11.67 5.76
C LYS A 197 -22.68 -10.87 7.07
N LEU A 198 -21.63 -10.11 7.36
CA LEU A 198 -21.53 -9.25 8.53
C LEU A 198 -22.12 -7.84 8.31
N GLY A 199 -22.67 -7.58 7.12
CA GLY A 199 -23.29 -6.29 6.78
C GLY A 199 -22.31 -5.16 6.42
N PHE A 200 -21.05 -5.47 6.14
CA PHE A 200 -20.14 -4.50 5.56
C PHE A 200 -20.57 -4.15 4.11
N SER A 201 -20.34 -2.92 3.70
CA SER A 201 -20.87 -2.26 2.50
C SER A 201 -20.99 -3.12 1.24
N ASP A 202 -22.07 -2.92 0.47
CA ASP A 202 -22.40 -3.59 -0.81
C ASP A 202 -21.34 -3.47 -1.91
N ASN A 203 -20.48 -2.43 -1.85
CA ASN A 203 -19.38 -2.23 -2.81
C ASN A 203 -18.25 -3.25 -2.70
N ILE A 204 -18.25 -4.11 -1.69
CA ILE A 204 -17.23 -5.14 -1.50
C ILE A 204 -17.25 -6.14 -2.66
N GLY A 205 -18.44 -6.53 -3.14
CA GLY A 205 -18.56 -7.44 -4.28
C GLY A 205 -17.92 -6.89 -5.57
N GLU A 206 -17.98 -5.58 -5.79
CA GLU A 206 -17.39 -4.93 -6.97
C GLU A 206 -15.84 -4.94 -6.95
N ARG A 207 -15.22 -5.18 -5.79
CA ARG A 207 -13.77 -5.32 -5.67
C ARG A 207 -13.23 -6.63 -6.23
N LEU A 208 -14.10 -7.62 -6.43
CA LEU A 208 -13.74 -8.88 -7.08
C LEU A 208 -13.61 -8.74 -8.60
N ILE A 209 -14.24 -7.71 -9.20
CA ILE A 209 -14.14 -7.50 -10.64
C ILE A 209 -12.86 -6.73 -10.96
N PRO A 210 -11.90 -7.33 -11.68
CA PRO A 210 -10.73 -6.62 -12.15
C PRO A 210 -11.16 -5.51 -13.12
N LYS A 211 -10.58 -4.32 -12.91
CA LYS A 211 -10.77 -3.19 -13.83
C LYS A 211 -9.64 -3.14 -14.85
N SER A 212 -9.90 -2.61 -16.02
CA SER A 212 -8.84 -2.28 -16.98
C SER A 212 -7.87 -1.28 -16.35
N ILE A 213 -6.59 -1.55 -16.49
CA ILE A 213 -5.50 -0.74 -15.97
C ILE A 213 -4.54 -0.34 -17.10
N ILE A 214 -3.85 0.78 -16.93
CA ILE A 214 -2.86 1.26 -17.91
C ILE A 214 -1.47 0.68 -17.60
N MET A 215 -1.17 0.50 -16.33
CA MET A 215 0.10 -0.02 -15.80
C MET A 215 -0.18 -0.98 -14.65
N SER A 216 0.64 -2.00 -14.53
CA SER A 216 0.49 -3.02 -13.48
C SER A 216 0.84 -2.47 -12.08
N CYS A 217 1.74 -1.49 -12.01
CA CYS A 217 2.28 -0.98 -10.76
C CYS A 217 2.63 0.52 -10.87
N SER A 218 2.48 1.25 -9.77
CA SER A 218 2.92 2.64 -9.68
C SER A 218 4.42 2.82 -10.00
N ALA A 219 5.25 1.82 -9.75
CA ALA A 219 6.67 1.85 -10.06
C ALA A 219 6.98 2.02 -11.55
N GLU A 220 6.07 1.68 -12.45
CA GLU A 220 6.23 1.85 -13.91
C GLU A 220 5.98 3.29 -14.37
N PHE A 221 5.26 4.10 -13.59
CA PHE A 221 5.07 5.52 -13.94
C PHE A 221 6.35 6.32 -13.75
N SER A 222 6.72 7.12 -14.75
CA SER A 222 7.93 7.95 -14.73
C SER A 222 8.02 8.93 -13.56
N ASN A 223 6.90 9.30 -12.98
CA ASN A 223 6.76 10.29 -11.90
C ASN A 223 6.45 9.68 -10.53
N TYR A 224 6.57 8.36 -10.36
CA TYR A 224 6.48 7.71 -9.06
C TYR A 224 7.87 7.47 -8.47
N PHE A 225 8.06 7.82 -7.21
CA PHE A 225 9.33 7.64 -6.48
C PHE A 225 9.08 7.25 -5.02
N ALA A 226 9.88 6.32 -4.50
CA ALA A 226 10.05 6.11 -3.07
C ALA A 226 11.36 6.77 -2.64
N ILE A 227 11.32 7.58 -1.59
CA ILE A 227 12.49 8.35 -1.11
C ILE A 227 12.75 7.97 0.34
N ASP A 228 13.97 7.52 0.63
CA ASP A 228 14.35 7.12 1.97
C ASP A 228 14.78 8.30 2.86
N PRO A 229 14.95 8.10 4.18
CA PRO A 229 15.39 9.16 5.10
C PRO A 229 16.77 9.78 4.76
N ASN A 230 17.59 9.10 3.97
CA ASN A 230 18.91 9.57 3.53
C ASN A 230 18.86 10.32 2.18
N GLY A 231 17.67 10.40 1.56
CA GLY A 231 17.46 11.11 0.29
C GLY A 231 17.66 10.25 -0.94
N TYR A 232 17.96 8.98 -0.81
CA TYR A 232 18.04 8.06 -1.96
C TYR A 232 16.66 7.80 -2.55
N MET A 233 16.59 7.79 -3.87
CA MET A 233 15.38 7.64 -4.65
C MET A 233 15.30 6.27 -5.32
N TYR A 234 14.16 5.62 -5.15
CA TYR A 234 13.89 4.28 -5.67
C TYR A 234 12.59 4.28 -6.48
N LYS A 235 12.45 3.32 -7.37
CA LYS A 235 11.21 3.12 -8.15
C LYS A 235 10.20 2.19 -7.46
N CYS A 236 10.62 1.46 -6.44
CA CYS A 236 9.75 0.55 -5.70
C CYS A 236 10.02 0.67 -4.19
N SER A 237 8.98 0.72 -3.39
CA SER A 237 9.09 0.79 -1.92
C SER A 237 9.72 -0.47 -1.30
N LEU A 238 9.64 -1.62 -1.96
CA LEU A 238 10.22 -2.87 -1.46
C LEU A 238 11.76 -2.92 -1.52
N ILE A 239 12.39 -2.04 -2.31
CA ILE A 239 13.86 -1.95 -2.39
C ILE A 239 14.41 -0.71 -1.67
N THR A 240 13.55 0.02 -0.96
CA THR A 240 13.96 1.20 -0.20
C THR A 240 14.95 0.81 0.89
N GLY A 241 16.11 1.50 0.94
CA GLY A 241 17.20 1.18 1.85
C GLY A 241 18.31 0.29 1.23
N GLU A 242 18.08 -0.32 0.08
CA GLU A 242 19.11 -1.02 -0.71
C GLU A 242 19.83 0.00 -1.62
N GLN A 243 20.83 0.69 -1.08
CA GLN A 243 21.43 1.88 -1.68
C GLN A 243 21.97 1.64 -3.11
N ASP A 244 22.46 0.44 -3.41
CA ASP A 244 22.92 0.02 -4.73
C ASP A 244 21.79 -0.03 -5.78
N LYS A 245 20.54 -0.10 -5.34
CA LYS A 245 19.34 -0.08 -6.18
C LYS A 245 18.73 1.31 -6.34
N ALA A 246 19.25 2.31 -5.63
CA ALA A 246 18.83 3.70 -5.83
C ALA A 246 19.26 4.17 -7.23
N PHE A 247 18.44 5.04 -7.82
CA PHE A 247 18.79 5.63 -9.13
C PHE A 247 19.31 7.06 -9.02
N GLN A 248 19.11 7.71 -7.86
CA GLN A 248 19.48 9.10 -7.61
C GLN A 248 19.43 9.41 -6.10
N ASN A 249 20.05 10.54 -5.69
CA ASN A 249 19.87 11.13 -4.36
C ASN A 249 19.41 12.59 -4.49
N VAL A 250 18.38 13.00 -3.76
CA VAL A 250 17.81 14.37 -3.80
C VAL A 250 18.78 15.44 -3.30
N CYS A 251 19.81 15.05 -2.53
CA CYS A 251 20.84 15.98 -2.04
C CYS A 251 21.91 16.30 -3.06
N GLU A 252 22.04 15.49 -4.13
CA GLU A 252 23.11 15.57 -5.11
C GLU A 252 22.63 16.12 -6.44
N CYS A 253 21.38 15.85 -6.80
CA CYS A 253 20.83 16.26 -8.08
C CYS A 253 19.35 16.62 -7.95
N THR A 254 18.99 17.80 -8.44
CA THR A 254 17.61 18.31 -8.47
C THR A 254 16.87 17.91 -9.74
N ASP A 255 17.56 17.53 -10.81
CA ASP A 255 16.98 17.03 -12.03
C ASP A 255 16.83 15.50 -11.99
N LEU A 256 15.80 14.98 -12.67
CA LEU A 256 15.58 13.55 -12.73
C LEU A 256 16.60 12.87 -13.64
N ASN A 257 17.34 11.93 -13.08
CA ASN A 257 18.29 11.11 -13.84
C ASN A 257 17.55 9.99 -14.59
N VAL A 258 16.99 10.32 -15.75
CA VAL A 258 16.24 9.37 -16.59
C VAL A 258 17.15 8.37 -17.33
N SER A 259 18.46 8.60 -17.37
CA SER A 259 19.43 7.70 -18.01
C SER A 259 19.98 6.62 -17.07
N SER A 260 19.67 6.68 -15.78
CA SER A 260 20.09 5.64 -14.84
C SER A 260 19.50 4.28 -15.19
N GLY A 261 20.32 3.23 -15.28
CA GLY A 261 19.86 1.86 -15.46
C GLY A 261 18.90 1.41 -14.36
N ASN A 262 19.13 1.86 -13.11
CA ASN A 262 18.24 1.61 -11.99
C ASN A 262 16.89 2.32 -12.10
N TYR A 263 16.76 3.36 -12.91
CA TYR A 263 15.48 3.99 -13.25
C TYR A 263 14.83 3.28 -14.44
N LEU A 264 15.57 3.11 -15.55
CA LEU A 264 15.05 2.61 -16.82
C LEU A 264 14.43 1.23 -16.70
N LYS A 265 15.04 0.31 -15.95
CA LYS A 265 14.51 -1.04 -15.76
C LYS A 265 13.11 -1.09 -15.13
N TRP A 266 12.66 -0.01 -14.48
CA TRP A 266 11.34 0.06 -13.86
C TRP A 266 10.29 0.72 -14.74
N VAL A 267 10.67 1.71 -15.56
CA VAL A 267 9.70 2.45 -16.39
C VAL A 267 9.39 1.78 -17.72
N VAL A 268 10.14 0.74 -18.08
CA VAL A 268 9.77 -0.12 -19.21
C VAL A 268 8.63 -1.03 -18.76
N PRO A 269 7.45 -1.00 -19.41
CA PRO A 269 6.30 -1.80 -19.00
C PRO A 269 6.58 -3.30 -18.95
N SER A 270 6.09 -3.99 -17.93
CA SER A 270 6.34 -5.42 -17.73
C SER A 270 5.87 -6.27 -18.90
N TYR A 271 4.71 -5.95 -19.48
CA TYR A 271 4.13 -6.73 -20.57
C TYR A 271 4.98 -6.74 -21.84
N ILE A 272 5.81 -5.72 -22.08
CA ILE A 272 6.73 -5.68 -23.24
C ILE A 272 7.88 -6.68 -23.08
N THR A 273 8.18 -7.07 -21.83
CA THR A 273 9.34 -7.89 -21.51
C THR A 273 9.04 -9.40 -21.47
N TYR A 274 7.77 -9.78 -21.61
CA TYR A 274 7.34 -11.18 -21.56
C TYR A 274 6.58 -11.56 -22.84
N ASP A 275 7.13 -12.49 -23.62
CA ASP A 275 6.50 -12.98 -24.86
C ASP A 275 5.09 -13.52 -24.63
N LYS A 276 4.85 -14.17 -23.48
CA LYS A 276 3.53 -14.70 -23.09
C LYS A 276 2.45 -13.63 -22.92
N CYS A 277 2.83 -12.36 -22.80
CA CYS A 277 1.87 -11.26 -22.67
C CYS A 277 1.35 -10.75 -24.01
N ASN A 278 2.06 -11.00 -25.11
CA ASN A 278 1.72 -10.46 -26.43
C ASN A 278 0.34 -10.91 -26.94
N GLU A 279 -0.07 -12.15 -26.62
CA GLU A 279 -1.36 -12.74 -27.03
C GLU A 279 -2.29 -12.98 -25.84
N CYS A 280 -1.94 -12.45 -24.65
CA CYS A 280 -2.69 -12.73 -23.44
C CYS A 280 -4.00 -11.94 -23.37
N LYS A 281 -5.13 -12.64 -23.30
CA LYS A 281 -6.47 -12.05 -23.16
C LYS A 281 -6.65 -11.24 -21.87
N LEU A 282 -5.88 -11.55 -20.83
CA LEU A 282 -5.92 -10.87 -19.52
C LEU A 282 -5.04 -9.62 -19.48
N LEU A 283 -4.31 -9.31 -20.56
CA LEU A 283 -3.40 -8.17 -20.58
C LEU A 283 -4.07 -6.86 -20.12
N PRO A 284 -5.30 -6.50 -20.56
CA PRO A 284 -5.94 -5.24 -20.15
C PRO A 284 -6.21 -5.09 -18.65
N ILE A 285 -6.20 -6.18 -17.89
CA ILE A 285 -6.46 -6.18 -16.45
C ILE A 285 -5.23 -6.59 -15.62
N CYS A 286 -4.16 -7.05 -16.27
CA CYS A 286 -2.94 -7.53 -15.61
C CYS A 286 -1.71 -6.66 -15.91
N MET A 287 -1.56 -6.20 -17.16
CA MET A 287 -0.42 -5.39 -17.66
C MET A 287 0.95 -5.97 -17.29
N GLY A 288 1.08 -7.32 -17.27
CA GLY A 288 2.35 -8.01 -17.02
C GLY A 288 2.72 -8.25 -15.56
N GLY A 289 1.87 -7.85 -14.60
CA GLY A 289 2.05 -8.16 -13.18
C GLY A 289 3.13 -7.35 -12.46
N CYS A 290 3.70 -7.91 -11.38
CA CYS A 290 4.58 -7.17 -10.49
C CYS A 290 5.97 -6.93 -11.09
N ARG A 291 6.35 -5.67 -11.30
CA ARG A 291 7.67 -5.28 -11.81
C ARG A 291 8.83 -5.66 -10.87
N PHE A 292 8.57 -5.71 -9.56
CA PHE A 292 9.58 -6.15 -8.59
C PHE A 292 10.07 -7.57 -8.87
N SER A 293 9.16 -8.50 -9.16
CA SER A 293 9.52 -9.88 -9.51
C SER A 293 10.44 -9.92 -10.73
N TYR A 294 10.10 -9.17 -11.79
CA TYR A 294 10.95 -9.09 -12.98
C TYR A 294 12.35 -8.51 -12.70
N CYS A 295 12.43 -7.40 -11.95
CA CYS A 295 13.70 -6.69 -11.73
C CYS A 295 14.67 -7.42 -10.79
N ASN A 296 14.18 -8.31 -9.92
CA ASN A 296 15.01 -8.92 -8.87
C ASN A 296 15.25 -10.41 -9.02
N THR A 297 14.40 -11.17 -9.75
CA THR A 297 14.56 -12.63 -9.82
C THR A 297 15.37 -13.09 -11.03
N GLN A 298 15.61 -12.21 -12.02
CA GLN A 298 16.16 -12.55 -13.33
C GLN A 298 15.43 -13.73 -14.03
N GLU A 299 14.40 -14.26 -13.41
CA GLU A 299 13.59 -15.33 -13.97
C GLU A 299 12.64 -14.74 -15.00
N LYS A 300 12.87 -15.06 -16.27
CA LYS A 300 11.96 -14.73 -17.38
C LYS A 300 10.55 -15.33 -17.23
N ASN A 301 10.36 -16.20 -16.24
CA ASN A 301 9.11 -16.90 -15.96
C ASN A 301 8.45 -16.44 -14.66
N SER A 302 8.31 -15.12 -14.43
CA SER A 302 7.48 -14.68 -13.33
C SER A 302 6.06 -15.23 -13.50
N GLU A 303 5.48 -15.68 -12.38
CA GLU A 303 4.09 -16.12 -12.36
C GLU A 303 3.17 -14.99 -12.84
N CYS A 304 2.15 -15.34 -13.62
CA CYS A 304 1.12 -14.39 -14.00
C CYS A 304 0.41 -13.87 -12.76
N ALA A 305 0.11 -12.57 -12.70
CA ALA A 305 -0.61 -11.99 -11.58
C ALA A 305 -2.06 -12.47 -11.49
N MET A 306 -2.59 -13.06 -12.59
CA MET A 306 -3.94 -13.60 -12.68
C MET A 306 -4.01 -14.66 -13.78
N SER A 307 -4.78 -15.72 -13.56
CA SER A 307 -5.14 -16.74 -14.56
C SER A 307 -6.59 -16.58 -15.03
N GLU A 308 -6.96 -17.19 -16.15
CA GLU A 308 -8.36 -17.25 -16.60
C GLU A 308 -9.25 -17.99 -15.57
N SER A 309 -8.73 -19.01 -14.91
CA SER A 309 -9.43 -19.74 -13.85
C SER A 309 -9.77 -18.82 -12.67
N GLU A 310 -8.81 -18.03 -12.22
CA GLU A 310 -9.03 -17.05 -11.14
C GLU A 310 -10.05 -15.99 -11.53
N LEU A 311 -9.95 -15.43 -12.74
CA LEU A 311 -10.93 -14.47 -13.25
C LEU A 311 -12.33 -15.06 -13.24
N ASN A 312 -12.50 -16.29 -13.73
CA ASN A 312 -13.80 -16.98 -13.74
C ASN A 312 -14.35 -17.21 -12.32
N LYS A 313 -13.49 -17.55 -11.34
CA LYS A 313 -13.88 -17.66 -9.93
C LYS A 313 -14.39 -16.32 -9.39
N TYR A 314 -13.68 -15.22 -9.66
CA TYR A 314 -14.10 -13.88 -9.24
C TYR A 314 -15.43 -13.46 -9.87
N LEU A 315 -15.59 -13.60 -11.18
CA LEU A 315 -16.82 -13.26 -11.89
C LEU A 315 -18.02 -14.08 -11.41
N THR A 316 -17.84 -15.39 -11.27
CA THR A 316 -18.90 -16.30 -10.75
C THR A 316 -19.30 -15.90 -9.33
N SER A 317 -18.33 -15.57 -8.49
CA SER A 317 -18.59 -15.15 -7.10
C SER A 317 -19.28 -13.80 -7.06
N PHE A 318 -18.87 -12.84 -7.90
CA PHE A 318 -19.54 -11.54 -8.00
C PHE A 318 -21.02 -11.67 -8.39
N ILE A 319 -21.33 -12.51 -9.40
CA ILE A 319 -22.73 -12.78 -9.79
C ILE A 319 -23.53 -13.32 -8.62
N LYS A 320 -22.96 -14.28 -7.85
CA LYS A 320 -23.60 -14.82 -6.66
C LYS A 320 -23.83 -13.76 -5.57
N PHE A 321 -22.90 -12.84 -5.38
CA PHE A 321 -23.07 -11.73 -4.42
C PHE A 321 -24.16 -10.73 -4.81
N LYS A 322 -24.42 -10.54 -6.11
CA LYS A 322 -25.50 -9.65 -6.59
C LYS A 322 -26.89 -10.28 -6.52
N LEU A 323 -26.97 -11.61 -6.38
CA LEU A 323 -28.24 -12.37 -6.33
C LEU A 323 -28.70 -12.62 -4.88
N ILE A 324 -27.91 -12.29 -3.88
CA ILE A 324 -28.24 -12.31 -2.45
C ILE A 324 -28.61 -10.89 -2.01
#